data_13e5ae1c81887eff243671d01e44a8a0
#
_entry.id   13e5ae1c81887eff243671d01e44a8a0
#
_cell.length_a   1.000
_cell.length_b   1.000
_cell.length_c   1.000
_cell.angle_alpha   90.00
_cell.angle_beta   90.00
_cell.angle_gamma   90.00
#
_symmetry.space_group_name_H-M   'P 1'
#
loop_
_entity.id
_entity.type
_entity.pdbx_description
1 polymer ?
#
loop_
_entity_poly.entity_id
_entity_poly.type
_entity_poly.pdbx_seq_one_letter_code
_entity_poly.pdbx_strand_id
1 'polypeptide(L)'
;MVSHVLAIDQGTTSTRAILFRADTSIAAVAQQEFPQHFPANGEVEHEPEDLWATTVETCRGAMRQANASARDIVAIGITNQRETTLLWERSTGRAVHRAIVWQDRRTADLCARLKAAGHEKLFAAKTGLLLDPYFSGTKLAWLLANVADAADKAARGELAFGTVDTYLLWRLTGGKVHATDATNASRTLLFDINDGRWDDRLLELLGVPKSVLPDVLDSSAAFGTTDPELFGAAIPIYGIAGDQQAALIGQACFAPGMLKATYGTGCFALLNTGRTPVRSNNKLITTIAYQLGGERSYALEGSIFVAGAAVQWLRDGLHIVQSAAATGELAQAADPTQEVILVPAFVGLGAPYWRPDVRGALFGLTRATGPRELAQAALESVSFQTVDLLAAMKADWREAALKTLRVDGGMANSDWCMQRLADIIGSTVDRPQIKETTALGAAYLAGLHAGFFPEPYRFLDHWRLERRFTPQMDAATRERKLAAWASAVRRLLR
;
A
#
# COMPACT_ATOMS: atom_id res chain seq x y z
N MET A 1 -23.53 18.60 18.93
CA MET A 1 -22.66 18.70 17.73
C MET A 1 -22.26 17.28 17.35
N VAL A 2 -22.33 16.93 16.07
CA VAL A 2 -21.88 15.59 15.61
C VAL A 2 -20.40 15.68 15.36
N SER A 3 -19.60 14.97 16.16
CA SER A 3 -18.16 14.94 16.02
C SER A 3 -17.71 13.92 14.99
N HIS A 4 -16.65 14.23 14.25
CA HIS A 4 -16.10 13.39 13.20
C HIS A 4 -14.58 13.24 13.34
N VAL A 5 -14.03 12.17 12.78
CA VAL A 5 -12.60 12.06 12.47
C VAL A 5 -12.42 12.23 10.97
N LEU A 6 -11.50 13.08 10.56
CA LEU A 6 -11.14 13.31 9.16
C LEU A 6 -9.95 12.43 8.78
N ALA A 7 -10.14 11.54 7.80
CA ALA A 7 -9.04 10.80 7.20
C ALA A 7 -8.60 11.46 5.89
N ILE A 8 -7.31 11.65 5.72
CA ILE A 8 -6.66 12.02 4.47
C ILE A 8 -6.03 10.76 3.92
N ASP A 9 -6.47 10.34 2.73
CA ASP A 9 -5.92 9.20 1.99
C ASP A 9 -5.27 9.73 0.71
N GLN A 10 -3.95 9.91 0.75
CA GLN A 10 -3.18 10.40 -0.37
C GLN A 10 -2.63 9.23 -1.17
N GLY A 11 -3.37 8.80 -2.20
CA GLY A 11 -3.02 7.68 -3.07
C GLY A 11 -2.10 8.08 -4.23
N THR A 12 -1.78 7.11 -5.10
CA THR A 12 -0.87 7.34 -6.24
C THR A 12 -1.49 8.21 -7.33
N THR A 13 -2.80 8.14 -7.55
CA THR A 13 -3.48 8.83 -8.66
C THR A 13 -4.49 9.86 -8.20
N SER A 14 -4.87 9.85 -6.93
CA SER A 14 -5.87 10.75 -6.37
C SER A 14 -5.70 10.91 -4.88
N THR A 15 -6.17 12.03 -4.36
CA THR A 15 -6.32 12.29 -2.92
C THR A 15 -7.77 12.17 -2.55
N ARG A 16 -8.06 11.54 -1.40
CA ARG A 16 -9.39 11.46 -0.78
C ARG A 16 -9.37 12.05 0.61
N ALA A 17 -10.45 12.68 0.98
CA ALA A 17 -10.73 13.04 2.37
C ALA A 17 -12.09 12.44 2.76
N ILE A 18 -12.12 11.72 3.87
CA ILE A 18 -13.30 10.99 4.34
C ILE A 18 -13.57 11.36 5.79
N LEU A 19 -14.81 11.75 6.07
CA LEU A 19 -15.29 12.00 7.44
C LEU A 19 -15.97 10.75 7.98
N PHE A 20 -15.49 10.26 9.11
CA PHE A 20 -16.06 9.12 9.83
C PHE A 20 -16.77 9.56 11.10
N ARG A 21 -17.91 8.92 11.40
CA ARG A 21 -18.64 9.04 12.68
C ARG A 21 -18.11 8.06 13.71
N ALA A 22 -18.57 8.18 14.94
CA ALA A 22 -18.16 7.29 16.04
C ALA A 22 -18.53 5.81 15.81
N ASP A 23 -19.57 5.54 15.02
CA ASP A 23 -19.95 4.18 14.62
C ASP A 23 -19.19 3.67 13.38
N THR A 24 -18.16 4.39 12.96
CA THR A 24 -17.35 4.15 11.77
C THR A 24 -18.06 4.40 10.43
N SER A 25 -19.33 4.81 10.43
CA SER A 25 -20.03 5.14 9.19
C SER A 25 -19.44 6.38 8.52
N ILE A 26 -19.46 6.40 7.20
CA ILE A 26 -18.98 7.52 6.40
C ILE A 26 -20.02 8.65 6.41
N ALA A 27 -19.60 9.85 6.79
CA ALA A 27 -20.42 11.06 6.76
C ALA A 27 -20.32 11.79 5.41
N ALA A 28 -19.10 11.89 4.86
CA ALA A 28 -18.83 12.54 3.57
C ALA A 28 -17.55 12.00 2.96
N VAL A 29 -17.43 12.09 1.63
CA VAL A 29 -16.24 11.73 0.86
C VAL A 29 -16.01 12.80 -0.19
N ALA A 30 -14.79 13.33 -0.24
CA ALA A 30 -14.34 14.15 -1.36
C ALA A 30 -13.08 13.52 -1.96
N GLN A 31 -12.98 13.50 -3.28
CA GLN A 31 -11.86 12.92 -4.01
C GLN A 31 -11.48 13.84 -5.16
N GLN A 32 -10.17 13.92 -5.44
CA GLN A 32 -9.63 14.64 -6.57
C GLN A 32 -8.42 13.91 -7.15
N GLU A 33 -8.39 13.72 -8.45
CA GLU A 33 -7.25 13.21 -9.19
C GLU A 33 -6.21 14.31 -9.41
N PHE A 34 -4.95 13.91 -9.63
CA PHE A 34 -3.85 14.82 -9.96
C PHE A 34 -2.96 14.21 -11.06
N PRO A 35 -2.23 15.06 -11.82
CA PRO A 35 -1.39 14.62 -12.93
C PRO A 35 -0.26 13.69 -12.49
N GLN A 36 0.04 12.70 -13.34
CA GLN A 36 1.22 11.85 -13.24
C GLN A 36 2.24 12.32 -14.28
N HIS A 37 3.53 12.34 -13.92
CA HIS A 37 4.61 12.74 -14.82
C HIS A 37 5.55 11.56 -15.11
N PHE A 38 5.92 11.39 -16.38
CA PHE A 38 6.79 10.32 -16.85
C PHE A 38 7.94 10.92 -17.66
N PRO A 39 8.96 11.51 -16.99
CA PRO A 39 10.03 12.27 -17.68
C PRO A 39 10.87 11.40 -18.63
N ALA A 40 11.15 10.16 -18.25
CA ALA A 40 11.88 9.18 -19.05
C ALA A 40 11.34 7.75 -18.82
N ASN A 41 11.86 6.81 -19.60
CA ASN A 41 11.45 5.40 -19.46
C ASN A 41 11.78 4.85 -18.06
N GLY A 42 10.76 4.42 -17.35
CA GLY A 42 10.88 3.92 -15.98
C GLY A 42 10.92 5.00 -14.89
N GLU A 43 10.81 6.28 -15.26
CA GLU A 43 10.69 7.38 -14.31
C GLU A 43 9.23 7.76 -14.08
N VAL A 44 8.89 7.99 -12.80
CA VAL A 44 7.54 8.40 -12.39
C VAL A 44 7.65 9.46 -11.31
N GLU A 45 6.99 10.59 -11.53
CA GLU A 45 7.06 11.75 -10.64
C GLU A 45 5.68 12.36 -10.38
N HIS A 46 5.52 12.96 -9.19
CA HIS A 46 4.40 13.81 -8.83
C HIS A 46 4.85 15.23 -8.54
N GLU A 47 4.01 16.20 -8.92
CA GLU A 47 4.21 17.59 -8.50
C GLU A 47 3.83 17.72 -7.01
N PRO A 48 4.75 18.15 -6.11
CA PRO A 48 4.45 18.28 -4.68
C PRO A 48 3.29 19.23 -4.37
N GLU A 49 3.13 20.28 -5.16
CA GLU A 49 2.03 21.24 -4.97
C GLU A 49 0.67 20.65 -5.38
N ASP A 50 0.62 19.70 -6.30
CA ASP A 50 -0.61 18.97 -6.63
C ASP A 50 -1.04 18.07 -5.47
N LEU A 51 -0.08 17.37 -4.83
CA LEU A 51 -0.36 16.57 -3.62
C LEU A 51 -0.91 17.45 -2.49
N TRP A 52 -0.32 18.62 -2.28
CA TRP A 52 -0.77 19.57 -1.29
C TRP A 52 -2.14 20.19 -1.60
N ALA A 53 -2.31 20.72 -2.80
CA ALA A 53 -3.53 21.40 -3.19
C ALA A 53 -4.75 20.47 -3.13
N THR A 54 -4.61 19.24 -3.66
CA THR A 54 -5.67 18.23 -3.63
C THR A 54 -5.99 17.79 -2.21
N THR A 55 -5.00 17.72 -1.31
CA THR A 55 -5.20 17.42 0.10
C THR A 55 -6.07 18.48 0.77
N VAL A 56 -5.73 19.75 0.64
CA VAL A 56 -6.49 20.85 1.26
C VAL A 56 -7.91 20.93 0.69
N GLU A 57 -8.03 20.82 -0.65
CA GLU A 57 -9.35 20.95 -1.30
C GLU A 57 -10.27 19.78 -0.97
N THR A 58 -9.77 18.54 -0.94
CA THR A 58 -10.59 17.38 -0.55
C THR A 58 -11.02 17.45 0.91
N CYS A 59 -10.14 17.88 1.82
CA CYS A 59 -10.52 18.11 3.22
C CYS A 59 -11.66 19.13 3.34
N ARG A 60 -11.52 20.29 2.70
CA ARG A 60 -12.56 21.32 2.65
C ARG A 60 -13.84 20.81 2.00
N GLY A 61 -13.69 20.03 0.93
CA GLY A 61 -14.80 19.41 0.21
C GLY A 61 -15.61 18.45 1.07
N ALA A 62 -14.95 17.55 1.80
CA ALA A 62 -15.60 16.61 2.72
C ALA A 62 -16.31 17.35 3.87
N MET A 63 -15.66 18.37 4.44
CA MET A 63 -16.27 19.19 5.49
C MET A 63 -17.51 19.94 4.98
N ARG A 64 -17.46 20.53 3.79
CA ARG A 64 -18.64 21.19 3.17
C ARG A 64 -19.80 20.21 2.95
N GLN A 65 -19.52 19.02 2.43
CA GLN A 65 -20.55 18.00 2.17
C GLN A 65 -21.24 17.52 3.45
N ALA A 66 -20.51 17.45 4.57
CA ALA A 66 -21.07 17.07 5.87
C ALA A 66 -21.68 18.25 6.65
N ASN A 67 -21.64 19.49 6.12
CA ASN A 67 -21.93 20.71 6.85
C ASN A 67 -21.16 20.82 8.19
N ALA A 68 -19.91 20.32 8.21
CA ALA A 68 -19.05 20.32 9.36
C ALA A 68 -18.05 21.48 9.31
N SER A 69 -17.78 22.10 10.44
CA SER A 69 -16.70 23.06 10.67
C SER A 69 -15.46 22.36 11.23
N ALA A 70 -14.31 23.06 11.26
CA ALA A 70 -13.12 22.52 11.91
C ALA A 70 -13.33 22.15 13.39
N ARG A 71 -14.27 22.78 14.08
CA ARG A 71 -14.61 22.50 15.49
C ARG A 71 -15.39 21.19 15.67
N ASP A 72 -15.96 20.67 14.60
CA ASP A 72 -16.67 19.38 14.59
C ASP A 72 -15.71 18.20 14.26
N ILE A 73 -14.42 18.51 13.95
CA ILE A 73 -13.40 17.51 13.65
C ILE A 73 -12.55 17.28 14.92
N VAL A 74 -12.66 16.07 15.46
CA VAL A 74 -11.93 15.67 16.68
C VAL A 74 -10.45 15.53 16.41
N ALA A 75 -10.08 14.91 15.29
CA ALA A 75 -8.70 14.71 14.86
C ALA A 75 -8.62 14.40 13.36
N ILE A 76 -7.41 14.58 12.82
CA ILE A 76 -7.01 14.16 11.47
C ILE A 76 -6.14 12.92 11.57
N GLY A 77 -6.42 11.92 10.72
CA GLY A 77 -5.54 10.81 10.40
C GLY A 77 -5.05 10.91 8.96
N ILE A 78 -3.76 10.62 8.73
CA ILE A 78 -3.13 10.66 7.42
C ILE A 78 -2.70 9.26 7.02
N THR A 79 -3.07 8.85 5.82
CA THR A 79 -2.49 7.69 5.16
C THR A 79 -2.05 8.08 3.75
N ASN A 80 -1.04 7.39 3.24
CA ASN A 80 -0.36 7.81 2.02
C ASN A 80 0.16 6.64 1.20
N GLN A 81 0.29 6.86 -0.11
CA GLN A 81 1.16 6.05 -0.95
C GLN A 81 2.56 6.00 -0.32
N ARG A 82 3.06 4.81 -0.03
CA ARG A 82 4.34 4.62 0.65
C ARG A 82 5.52 4.88 -0.29
N GLU A 83 6.71 5.03 0.26
CA GLU A 83 8.01 5.09 -0.40
C GLU A 83 8.23 6.28 -1.37
N THR A 84 7.18 6.98 -1.79
CA THR A 84 7.28 8.19 -2.61
C THR A 84 8.07 9.24 -1.84
N THR A 85 9.13 9.76 -2.47
CA THR A 85 10.23 10.48 -1.80
C THR A 85 10.22 11.95 -2.17
N LEU A 86 10.22 12.82 -1.14
CA LEU A 86 10.30 14.26 -1.28
C LEU A 86 11.51 14.80 -0.52
N LEU A 87 12.10 15.87 -1.06
CA LEU A 87 13.15 16.67 -0.43
C LEU A 87 12.81 18.13 -0.61
N TRP A 88 12.77 18.92 0.47
CA TRP A 88 12.34 20.32 0.44
C TRP A 88 13.15 21.20 1.35
N GLU A 89 13.17 22.50 1.07
CA GLU A 89 13.81 23.52 1.88
C GLU A 89 13.01 23.78 3.17
N ARG A 90 13.65 23.70 4.33
CA ARG A 90 13.00 23.95 5.62
C ARG A 90 12.50 25.38 5.77
N SER A 91 13.17 26.35 5.15
CA SER A 91 12.82 27.77 5.26
C SER A 91 11.57 28.16 4.49
N THR A 92 11.30 27.46 3.37
CA THR A 92 10.22 27.81 2.44
C THR A 92 9.15 26.74 2.29
N GLY A 93 9.45 25.49 2.67
CA GLY A 93 8.62 24.33 2.37
C GLY A 93 8.60 23.94 0.88
N ARG A 94 9.39 24.61 0.03
CA ARG A 94 9.45 24.35 -1.39
C ARG A 94 10.28 23.10 -1.67
N ALA A 95 9.70 22.15 -2.38
CA ALA A 95 10.43 20.98 -2.83
C ALA A 95 11.54 21.36 -3.83
N VAL A 96 12.70 20.72 -3.70
CA VAL A 96 13.87 20.96 -4.58
C VAL A 96 13.78 20.18 -5.89
N HIS A 97 12.89 19.21 -5.96
CA HIS A 97 12.60 18.38 -7.12
C HIS A 97 11.17 17.86 -7.02
N ARG A 98 10.58 17.37 -8.10
CA ARG A 98 9.34 16.62 -8.05
C ARG A 98 9.48 15.39 -7.16
N ALA A 99 8.40 14.96 -6.52
CA ALA A 99 8.38 13.74 -5.72
C ALA A 99 8.67 12.53 -6.60
N ILE A 100 9.67 11.72 -6.24
CA ILE A 100 10.00 10.49 -6.96
C ILE A 100 9.10 9.38 -6.43
N VAL A 101 8.21 8.86 -7.30
CA VAL A 101 7.16 7.92 -6.93
C VAL A 101 7.72 6.52 -6.65
N TRP A 102 7.03 5.74 -5.83
CA TRP A 102 7.40 4.36 -5.49
C TRP A 102 7.59 3.43 -6.70
N GLN A 103 6.92 3.72 -7.82
CA GLN A 103 7.01 2.97 -9.08
C GLN A 103 8.28 3.27 -9.88
N ASP A 104 8.99 4.36 -9.55
CA ASP A 104 10.16 4.85 -10.28
C ASP A 104 11.33 3.86 -10.20
N ARG A 105 12.00 3.66 -11.32
CA ARG A 105 13.10 2.69 -11.46
C ARG A 105 14.47 3.32 -11.69
N ARG A 106 14.60 4.69 -11.66
CA ARG A 106 15.86 5.41 -11.96
C ARG A 106 17.04 5.00 -11.09
N THR A 107 16.80 4.45 -9.90
CA THR A 107 17.83 4.02 -8.96
C THR A 107 18.20 2.53 -9.06
N ALA A 108 17.77 1.84 -10.13
CA ALA A 108 18.04 0.40 -10.32
C ALA A 108 19.54 0.09 -10.34
N ASP A 109 20.34 0.93 -10.99
CA ASP A 109 21.81 0.76 -11.06
C ASP A 109 22.48 0.94 -9.69
N LEU A 110 21.99 1.86 -8.86
CA LEU A 110 22.48 2.00 -7.48
C LEU A 110 22.19 0.75 -6.68
N CYS A 111 20.98 0.20 -6.78
CA CYS A 111 20.63 -1.08 -6.13
C CYS A 111 21.54 -2.22 -6.62
N ALA A 112 21.81 -2.31 -7.92
CA ALA A 112 22.69 -3.33 -8.49
C ALA A 112 24.12 -3.21 -7.97
N ARG A 113 24.69 -1.99 -7.90
CA ARG A 113 26.01 -1.75 -7.31
C ARG A 113 26.08 -2.16 -5.84
N LEU A 114 25.10 -1.81 -5.02
CA LEU A 114 25.05 -2.18 -3.61
C LEU A 114 24.93 -3.69 -3.41
N LYS A 115 24.16 -4.40 -4.27
CA LYS A 115 24.11 -5.87 -4.29
C LYS A 115 25.46 -6.48 -4.66
N ALA A 116 26.10 -6.01 -5.71
CA ALA A 116 27.41 -6.48 -6.15
C ALA A 116 28.49 -6.25 -5.08
N ALA A 117 28.37 -5.18 -4.28
CA ALA A 117 29.23 -4.91 -3.13
C ALA A 117 28.89 -5.79 -1.89
N GLY A 118 27.90 -6.67 -1.97
CA GLY A 118 27.55 -7.62 -0.90
C GLY A 118 26.66 -7.06 0.22
N HIS A 119 26.06 -5.87 0.06
CA HIS A 119 25.29 -5.21 1.12
C HIS A 119 23.85 -5.72 1.26
N GLU A 120 23.33 -6.53 0.33
CA GLU A 120 21.93 -6.99 0.34
C GLU A 120 21.51 -7.64 1.66
N LYS A 121 22.37 -8.50 2.22
CA LYS A 121 22.11 -9.17 3.51
C LYS A 121 22.00 -8.18 4.68
N LEU A 122 22.81 -7.12 4.69
CA LEU A 122 22.77 -6.10 5.72
C LEU A 122 21.44 -5.32 5.68
N PHE A 123 21.05 -4.85 4.48
CA PHE A 123 19.77 -4.17 4.29
C PHE A 123 18.61 -5.06 4.71
N ALA A 124 18.53 -6.30 4.22
CA ALA A 124 17.45 -7.22 4.58
C ALA A 124 17.42 -7.52 6.10
N ALA A 125 18.57 -7.64 6.76
CA ALA A 125 18.65 -7.92 8.19
C ALA A 125 18.12 -6.75 9.05
N LYS A 126 18.41 -5.51 8.65
CA LYS A 126 18.05 -4.31 9.41
C LYS A 126 16.64 -3.80 9.07
N THR A 127 16.31 -3.78 7.81
CA THR A 127 15.07 -3.15 7.32
C THR A 127 13.94 -4.12 7.03
N GLY A 128 14.23 -5.43 6.88
CA GLY A 128 13.26 -6.40 6.39
C GLY A 128 12.95 -6.31 4.90
N LEU A 129 13.61 -5.38 4.18
CA LEU A 129 13.33 -5.04 2.79
C LEU A 129 14.35 -5.67 1.84
N LEU A 130 13.96 -5.80 0.58
CA LEU A 130 14.86 -6.11 -0.51
C LEU A 130 15.59 -4.84 -0.97
N LEU A 131 16.80 -4.97 -1.51
CA LEU A 131 17.51 -3.85 -2.14
C LEU A 131 16.87 -3.61 -3.52
N ASP A 132 15.86 -2.74 -3.59
CA ASP A 132 15.11 -2.43 -4.79
C ASP A 132 14.82 -0.92 -4.89
N PRO A 133 14.75 -0.33 -6.11
CA PRO A 133 14.38 1.07 -6.32
C PRO A 133 13.01 1.45 -5.75
N TYR A 134 12.19 0.49 -5.44
CA TYR A 134 10.88 0.67 -4.82
C TYR A 134 10.95 1.56 -3.56
N PHE A 135 11.96 1.36 -2.72
CA PHE A 135 12.07 2.00 -1.40
C PHE A 135 12.74 3.39 -1.45
N SER A 136 12.46 4.23 -0.44
CA SER A 136 12.78 5.66 -0.47
C SER A 136 14.27 5.99 -0.46
N GLY A 137 15.10 5.24 0.28
CA GLY A 137 16.48 5.63 0.56
C GLY A 137 17.36 5.79 -0.68
N THR A 138 17.17 4.94 -1.70
CA THR A 138 17.92 5.07 -2.96
C THR A 138 17.47 6.29 -3.78
N LYS A 139 16.17 6.66 -3.71
CA LYS A 139 15.64 7.86 -4.35
C LYS A 139 16.16 9.13 -3.67
N LEU A 140 16.24 9.11 -2.32
CA LEU A 140 16.85 10.21 -1.56
C LEU A 140 18.33 10.36 -1.91
N ALA A 141 19.09 9.26 -1.96
CA ALA A 141 20.48 9.27 -2.41
C ALA A 141 20.64 9.87 -3.81
N TRP A 142 19.72 9.54 -4.73
CA TRP A 142 19.70 10.11 -6.07
C TRP A 142 19.43 11.61 -6.05
N LEU A 143 18.45 12.08 -5.27
CA LEU A 143 18.16 13.52 -5.13
C LEU A 143 19.37 14.29 -4.61
N LEU A 144 20.03 13.79 -3.57
CA LEU A 144 21.21 14.43 -3.00
C LEU A 144 22.38 14.50 -3.99
N ALA A 145 22.51 13.51 -4.88
CA ALA A 145 23.61 13.44 -5.86
C ALA A 145 23.32 14.23 -7.15
N ASN A 146 22.05 14.44 -7.54
CA ASN A 146 21.70 14.95 -8.86
C ASN A 146 21.00 16.33 -8.84
N VAL A 147 20.50 16.78 -7.70
CA VAL A 147 19.94 18.12 -7.56
C VAL A 147 21.07 19.07 -7.13
N ALA A 148 21.19 20.21 -7.84
CA ALA A 148 22.24 21.20 -7.56
C ALA A 148 22.20 21.65 -6.09
N ASP A 149 23.37 21.71 -5.46
CA ASP A 149 23.58 22.12 -4.06
C ASP A 149 22.83 21.30 -3.00
N ALA A 150 22.11 20.23 -3.39
CA ALA A 150 21.29 19.47 -2.45
C ALA A 150 22.12 18.79 -1.36
N ALA A 151 23.27 18.18 -1.71
CA ALA A 151 24.15 17.55 -0.73
C ALA A 151 24.70 18.54 0.30
N ASP A 152 25.15 19.70 -0.15
CA ASP A 152 25.71 20.75 0.71
C ASP A 152 24.63 21.38 1.62
N LYS A 153 23.44 21.68 1.05
CA LYS A 153 22.29 22.17 1.82
C LYS A 153 21.83 21.15 2.87
N ALA A 154 21.80 19.87 2.49
CA ALA A 154 21.45 18.77 3.40
C ALA A 154 22.46 18.67 4.55
N ALA A 155 23.75 18.73 4.26
CA ALA A 155 24.81 18.71 5.28
C ALA A 155 24.70 19.87 6.29
N ARG A 156 24.27 21.06 5.82
CA ARG A 156 24.01 22.23 6.67
C ARG A 156 22.65 22.20 7.39
N GLY A 157 21.82 21.15 7.17
CA GLY A 157 20.50 21.03 7.81
C GLY A 157 19.41 21.94 7.22
N GLU A 158 19.62 22.47 6.03
CA GLU A 158 18.70 23.38 5.34
C GLU A 158 17.55 22.63 4.65
N LEU A 159 17.72 21.32 4.39
CA LEU A 159 16.72 20.47 3.75
C LEU A 159 16.03 19.54 4.74
N ALA A 160 14.81 19.15 4.38
CA ALA A 160 14.04 18.10 5.05
C ALA A 160 13.65 17.03 4.02
N PHE A 161 13.80 15.78 4.43
CA PHE A 161 13.34 14.61 3.69
C PHE A 161 12.06 14.08 4.31
N GLY A 162 11.21 13.49 3.49
CA GLY A 162 10.07 12.69 3.95
C GLY A 162 9.43 11.88 2.84
N THR A 163 8.60 10.95 3.27
CA THR A 163 7.53 10.39 2.45
C THR A 163 6.36 11.36 2.42
N VAL A 164 5.31 11.03 1.69
CA VAL A 164 4.20 11.97 1.47
C VAL A 164 3.53 12.41 2.77
N ASP A 165 3.36 11.50 3.74
CA ASP A 165 2.84 11.82 5.08
C ASP A 165 3.63 12.91 5.78
N THR A 166 4.96 12.82 5.77
CA THR A 166 5.86 13.79 6.38
C THR A 166 5.74 15.16 5.73
N TYR A 167 5.67 15.21 4.40
CA TYR A 167 5.49 16.45 3.65
C TYR A 167 4.13 17.08 3.92
N LEU A 168 3.07 16.29 3.93
CA LEU A 168 1.73 16.77 4.26
C LEU A 168 1.64 17.25 5.70
N LEU A 169 2.22 16.52 6.66
CA LEU A 169 2.30 16.94 8.05
C LEU A 169 3.03 18.28 8.19
N TRP A 170 4.19 18.41 7.53
CA TRP A 170 4.94 19.67 7.49
C TRP A 170 4.08 20.83 6.98
N ARG A 171 3.42 20.66 5.85
CA ARG A 171 2.56 21.67 5.22
C ARG A 171 1.34 22.00 6.09
N LEU A 172 0.67 20.98 6.61
CA LEU A 172 -0.52 21.14 7.48
C LEU A 172 -0.22 21.89 8.76
N THR A 173 0.97 21.71 9.34
CA THR A 173 1.40 22.36 10.58
C THR A 173 2.08 23.71 10.37
N GLY A 174 2.14 24.22 9.14
CA GLY A 174 2.84 25.49 8.84
C GLY A 174 4.34 25.41 9.09
N GLY A 175 4.97 24.27 8.78
CA GLY A 175 6.41 24.04 8.92
C GLY A 175 6.90 23.74 10.33
N LYS A 176 6.01 23.54 11.30
CA LYS A 176 6.36 23.38 12.72
C LYS A 176 6.76 21.96 13.11
N VAL A 177 6.27 20.93 12.37
CA VAL A 177 6.51 19.53 12.71
C VAL A 177 7.12 18.81 11.52
N HIS A 178 8.27 18.15 11.76
CA HIS A 178 8.95 17.30 10.81
C HIS A 178 9.05 15.90 11.40
N ALA A 179 7.99 15.12 11.23
CA ALA A 179 7.87 13.77 11.76
C ALA A 179 7.17 12.84 10.77
N THR A 180 7.37 11.55 10.95
CA THR A 180 6.71 10.44 10.28
C THR A 180 6.32 9.38 11.31
N ASP A 181 5.59 8.35 10.90
CA ASP A 181 5.33 7.19 11.75
C ASP A 181 6.28 6.03 11.46
N ALA A 182 6.30 5.05 12.37
CA ALA A 182 7.15 3.87 12.25
C ALA A 182 6.84 3.03 11.00
N THR A 183 5.59 3.03 10.50
CA THR A 183 5.22 2.25 9.31
C THR A 183 5.83 2.85 8.05
N ASN A 184 5.78 4.17 7.86
CA ASN A 184 6.41 4.86 6.74
C ASN A 184 7.95 4.81 6.86
N ALA A 185 8.50 5.06 8.05
CA ALA A 185 9.94 4.93 8.29
C ALA A 185 10.48 3.55 7.89
N SER A 186 9.74 2.48 8.18
CA SER A 186 10.12 1.10 7.84
C SER A 186 10.24 0.84 6.34
N ARG A 187 9.74 1.75 5.47
CA ARG A 187 9.75 1.61 4.01
C ARG A 187 10.90 2.36 3.33
N THR A 188 11.84 2.88 4.09
CA THR A 188 12.83 3.82 3.57
C THR A 188 14.18 3.20 3.19
N LEU A 189 14.49 1.96 3.57
CA LEU A 189 15.85 1.36 3.55
C LEU A 189 16.85 2.07 4.48
N LEU A 190 16.39 2.98 5.35
CA LEU A 190 17.23 3.78 6.25
C LEU A 190 16.96 3.45 7.73
N PHE A 191 15.84 2.77 7.99
CA PHE A 191 15.31 2.54 9.35
C PHE A 191 15.51 1.08 9.76
N ASP A 192 16.17 0.87 10.91
CA ASP A 192 16.29 -0.46 11.51
C ASP A 192 14.98 -0.81 12.22
N ILE A 193 14.22 -1.76 11.66
CA ILE A 193 12.92 -2.16 12.20
C ILE A 193 13.06 -2.92 13.53
N ASN A 194 14.22 -3.49 13.83
CA ASN A 194 14.45 -4.22 15.08
C ASN A 194 14.68 -3.23 16.24
N ASP A 195 15.58 -2.25 16.02
CA ASP A 195 15.91 -1.23 17.01
C ASP A 195 14.88 -0.08 17.07
N GLY A 196 14.16 0.17 15.96
CA GLY A 196 13.17 1.25 15.84
C GLY A 196 13.82 2.63 15.73
N ARG A 197 14.88 2.75 14.95
CA ARG A 197 15.63 4.00 14.74
C ARG A 197 16.28 4.06 13.36
N TRP A 198 16.61 5.25 12.92
CA TRP A 198 17.45 5.45 11.75
C TRP A 198 18.83 4.80 11.99
N ASP A 199 19.33 4.06 11.01
CA ASP A 199 20.56 3.27 11.13
C ASP A 199 21.75 3.96 10.48
N ASP A 200 22.78 4.26 11.27
CA ASP A 200 23.97 4.99 10.83
C ASP A 200 24.69 4.32 9.67
N ARG A 201 24.75 2.98 9.66
CA ARG A 201 25.44 2.25 8.60
C ARG A 201 24.67 2.29 7.28
N LEU A 202 23.32 2.22 7.32
CA LEU A 202 22.50 2.36 6.13
C LEU A 202 22.58 3.78 5.57
N LEU A 203 22.57 4.78 6.45
CA LEU A 203 22.73 6.19 6.08
C LEU A 203 24.09 6.43 5.39
N GLU A 204 25.18 5.91 5.96
CA GLU A 204 26.52 6.00 5.39
C GLU A 204 26.57 5.36 3.98
N LEU A 205 26.04 4.15 3.81
CA LEU A 205 26.05 3.42 2.54
C LEU A 205 25.27 4.13 1.43
N LEU A 206 24.23 4.89 1.81
CA LEU A 206 23.42 5.66 0.87
C LEU A 206 23.82 7.14 0.79
N GLY A 207 24.81 7.59 1.56
CA GLY A 207 25.28 8.97 1.57
C GLY A 207 24.23 9.96 2.07
N VAL A 208 23.37 9.53 3.01
CA VAL A 208 22.26 10.35 3.55
C VAL A 208 22.66 10.96 4.90
N PRO A 209 22.73 12.28 5.03
CA PRO A 209 22.99 12.93 6.31
C PRO A 209 21.79 12.85 7.26
N LYS A 210 22.03 12.64 8.55
CA LYS A 210 20.95 12.58 9.57
C LYS A 210 20.12 13.87 9.64
N SER A 211 20.71 15.00 9.31
CA SER A 211 20.10 16.33 9.39
C SER A 211 18.80 16.45 8.57
N VAL A 212 18.61 15.62 7.54
CA VAL A 212 17.42 15.67 6.69
C VAL A 212 16.27 14.79 7.20
N LEU A 213 16.53 13.89 8.15
CA LEU A 213 15.57 12.86 8.57
C LEU A 213 14.51 13.42 9.52
N PRO A 214 13.24 12.95 9.41
CA PRO A 214 12.18 13.30 10.35
C PRO A 214 12.31 12.52 11.67
N ASP A 215 11.67 13.03 12.73
CA ASP A 215 11.40 12.25 13.93
C ASP A 215 10.44 11.10 13.60
N VAL A 216 10.60 9.95 14.26
CA VAL A 216 9.73 8.79 14.09
C VAL A 216 8.88 8.60 15.32
N LEU A 217 7.57 8.66 15.16
CA LEU A 217 6.60 8.53 16.23
C LEU A 217 5.79 7.23 16.10
N ASP A 218 4.97 6.94 17.11
CA ASP A 218 3.95 5.90 17.04
C ASP A 218 2.93 6.23 15.94
N SER A 219 2.30 5.21 15.37
CA SER A 219 1.26 5.41 14.33
C SER A 219 0.03 6.17 14.88
N SER A 220 -0.19 6.11 16.21
CA SER A 220 -1.19 6.90 16.94
C SER A 220 -0.46 7.75 17.97
N ALA A 221 -0.24 9.02 17.66
CA ALA A 221 0.56 9.96 18.46
C ALA A 221 0.12 11.41 18.23
N ALA A 222 0.59 12.31 19.06
CA ALA A 222 0.37 13.75 18.88
C ALA A 222 1.36 14.32 17.85
N PHE A 223 0.98 14.34 16.57
CA PHE A 223 1.79 14.91 15.48
C PHE A 223 1.69 16.44 15.35
N GLY A 224 0.92 17.10 16.22
CA GLY A 224 0.71 18.55 16.20
C GLY A 224 -0.70 18.95 15.80
N THR A 225 -0.86 20.19 15.34
CA THR A 225 -2.15 20.76 14.92
C THR A 225 -2.00 21.46 13.58
N THR A 226 -3.08 21.48 12.81
CA THR A 226 -3.10 22.23 11.53
C THR A 226 -2.98 23.73 11.78
N ASP A 227 -2.43 24.43 10.79
CA ASP A 227 -2.54 25.88 10.73
C ASP A 227 -4.03 26.27 10.67
N PRO A 228 -4.50 27.15 11.59
CA PRO A 228 -5.89 27.59 11.63
C PRO A 228 -6.40 28.21 10.33
N GLU A 229 -5.52 28.80 9.53
CA GLU A 229 -5.88 29.46 8.26
C GLU A 229 -6.37 28.44 7.21
N LEU A 230 -5.96 27.17 7.33
CA LEU A 230 -6.35 26.13 6.39
C LEU A 230 -7.84 25.78 6.48
N PHE A 231 -8.38 25.68 7.71
CA PHE A 231 -9.73 25.16 7.96
C PHE A 231 -10.59 26.04 8.86
N GLY A 232 -10.11 27.23 9.25
CA GLY A 232 -10.81 28.16 10.12
C GLY A 232 -10.63 27.90 11.63
N ALA A 233 -9.97 26.82 12.02
CA ALA A 233 -9.48 26.53 13.38
C ALA A 233 -8.37 25.48 13.31
N ALA A 234 -7.55 25.39 14.35
CA ALA A 234 -6.55 24.33 14.50
C ALA A 234 -7.25 22.98 14.75
N ILE A 235 -6.88 21.95 13.99
CA ILE A 235 -7.37 20.59 14.14
C ILE A 235 -6.18 19.70 14.54
N PRO A 236 -6.28 18.87 15.60
CA PRO A 236 -5.22 17.95 15.97
C PRO A 236 -4.94 16.90 14.89
N ILE A 237 -3.67 16.54 14.67
CA ILE A 237 -3.24 15.46 13.80
C ILE A 237 -2.72 14.35 14.70
N TYR A 238 -3.42 13.21 14.77
CA TYR A 238 -3.17 12.17 15.76
C TYR A 238 -2.93 10.77 15.21
N GLY A 239 -3.00 10.59 13.91
CA GLY A 239 -2.75 9.28 13.29
C GLY A 239 -2.00 9.41 11.97
N ILE A 240 -0.96 8.59 11.78
CA ILE A 240 -0.26 8.44 10.51
C ILE A 240 0.05 6.96 10.29
N ALA A 241 -0.18 6.47 9.08
CA ALA A 241 0.30 5.16 8.64
C ALA A 241 0.37 5.08 7.11
N GLY A 242 1.31 4.30 6.60
CA GLY A 242 1.33 3.95 5.19
C GLY A 242 0.05 3.21 4.75
N ASP A 243 -0.35 3.35 3.49
CA ASP A 243 -1.65 2.91 2.97
C ASP A 243 -1.99 1.44 3.26
N GLN A 244 -1.03 0.54 3.10
CA GLN A 244 -1.27 -0.89 3.30
C GLN A 244 -1.33 -1.25 4.78
N GLN A 245 -0.59 -0.54 5.63
CA GLN A 245 -0.65 -0.67 7.07
C GLN A 245 -1.96 -0.08 7.62
N ALA A 246 -2.37 1.08 7.14
CA ALA A 246 -3.67 1.66 7.45
C ALA A 246 -4.81 0.71 7.04
N ALA A 247 -4.74 0.08 5.86
CA ALA A 247 -5.72 -0.91 5.44
C ALA A 247 -5.75 -2.14 6.37
N LEU A 248 -4.59 -2.60 6.85
CA LEU A 248 -4.51 -3.69 7.84
C LEU A 248 -5.25 -3.32 9.13
N ILE A 249 -5.05 -2.08 9.61
CA ILE A 249 -5.71 -1.55 10.80
C ILE A 249 -7.21 -1.37 10.55
N GLY A 250 -7.62 -0.78 9.43
CA GLY A 250 -9.04 -0.61 9.07
C GLY A 250 -9.78 -1.92 8.85
N GLN A 251 -9.07 -2.98 8.46
CA GLN A 251 -9.58 -4.36 8.47
C GLN A 251 -9.57 -4.98 9.88
N ALA A 252 -9.21 -4.24 10.91
CA ALA A 252 -9.09 -4.72 12.28
C ALA A 252 -8.22 -5.98 12.41
N CYS A 253 -7.14 -6.09 11.63
CA CYS A 253 -6.22 -7.22 11.64
C CYS A 253 -5.13 -7.03 12.71
N PHE A 254 -5.52 -6.93 13.99
CA PHE A 254 -4.61 -6.67 15.11
C PHE A 254 -3.94 -7.91 15.69
N ALA A 255 -4.54 -9.09 15.53
CA ALA A 255 -3.98 -10.30 16.09
C ALA A 255 -3.01 -11.00 15.12
N PRO A 256 -1.96 -11.68 15.63
CA PRO A 256 -1.09 -12.52 14.82
C PRO A 256 -1.89 -13.57 14.04
N GLY A 257 -1.56 -13.77 12.78
CA GLY A 257 -2.25 -14.69 11.87
C GLY A 257 -3.42 -14.05 11.11
N MET A 258 -3.84 -12.83 11.45
CA MET A 258 -4.83 -12.11 10.66
C MET A 258 -4.19 -11.56 9.39
N LEU A 259 -4.92 -11.71 8.28
CA LEU A 259 -4.44 -11.42 6.94
C LEU A 259 -5.46 -10.57 6.19
N LYS A 260 -4.96 -9.52 5.54
CA LYS A 260 -5.74 -8.72 4.58
C LYS A 260 -5.09 -8.71 3.21
N ALA A 261 -5.88 -8.51 2.17
CA ALA A 261 -5.39 -8.22 0.82
C ALA A 261 -6.23 -7.11 0.17
N THR A 262 -5.54 -6.08 -0.30
CA THR A 262 -6.15 -4.97 -1.04
C THR A 262 -5.98 -5.21 -2.53
N TYR A 263 -7.07 -5.44 -3.25
CA TYR A 263 -7.10 -5.72 -4.69
C TYR A 263 -7.46 -4.45 -5.48
N GLY A 264 -6.44 -3.68 -5.83
CA GLY A 264 -6.51 -2.51 -6.71
C GLY A 264 -5.96 -2.82 -8.10
N THR A 265 -5.20 -1.90 -8.69
CA THR A 265 -4.42 -2.11 -9.94
C THR A 265 -3.46 -3.30 -9.80
N GLY A 266 -2.72 -3.35 -8.67
CA GLY A 266 -2.04 -4.52 -8.15
C GLY A 266 -2.77 -5.09 -6.93
N CYS A 267 -2.13 -6.02 -6.22
CA CYS A 267 -2.61 -6.48 -4.92
C CYS A 267 -1.47 -6.46 -3.90
N PHE A 268 -1.80 -6.04 -2.68
CA PHE A 268 -0.90 -6.07 -1.53
C PHE A 268 -1.54 -6.86 -0.40
N ALA A 269 -0.92 -7.97 -0.04
CA ALA A 269 -1.34 -8.81 1.06
C ALA A 269 -0.41 -8.60 2.26
N LEU A 270 -0.99 -8.34 3.43
CA LEU A 270 -0.27 -8.19 4.71
C LEU A 270 -0.78 -9.20 5.72
N LEU A 271 0.16 -10.00 6.23
CA LEU A 271 -0.06 -10.96 7.30
C LEU A 271 0.55 -10.42 8.58
N ASN A 272 -0.27 -10.13 9.58
CA ASN A 272 0.21 -9.72 10.91
C ASN A 272 0.97 -10.86 11.57
N THR A 273 2.24 -10.64 11.93
CA THR A 273 3.11 -11.63 12.60
C THR A 273 3.32 -11.37 14.08
N GLY A 274 2.67 -10.33 14.61
CA GLY A 274 2.78 -9.94 16.02
C GLY A 274 4.09 -9.19 16.32
N ARG A 275 4.64 -9.42 17.50
CA ARG A 275 5.79 -8.66 18.03
C ARG A 275 7.16 -9.12 17.51
N THR A 276 7.21 -10.22 16.79
CA THR A 276 8.47 -10.75 16.26
C THR A 276 8.55 -10.56 14.75
N PRO A 277 9.58 -9.88 14.24
CA PRO A 277 9.78 -9.76 12.80
C PRO A 277 10.13 -11.14 12.20
N VAL A 278 9.34 -11.59 11.24
CA VAL A 278 9.57 -12.84 10.50
C VAL A 278 10.40 -12.54 9.26
N ARG A 279 11.60 -13.11 9.18
CA ARG A 279 12.46 -12.95 8.00
C ARG A 279 12.02 -13.89 6.90
N SER A 280 11.81 -13.34 5.72
CA SER A 280 11.40 -14.12 4.56
C SER A 280 12.59 -14.74 3.83
N ASN A 281 12.47 -16.04 3.53
CA ASN A 281 13.32 -16.76 2.57
C ASN A 281 12.65 -16.88 1.20
N ASN A 282 11.39 -16.42 1.08
CA ASN A 282 10.58 -16.51 -0.13
C ASN A 282 10.36 -15.14 -0.78
N LYS A 283 11.28 -14.19 -0.58
CA LYS A 283 11.25 -12.85 -1.17
C LYS A 283 9.99 -12.03 -0.82
N LEU A 284 9.38 -12.31 0.32
CA LEU A 284 8.42 -11.42 0.94
C LEU A 284 9.15 -10.30 1.68
N ILE A 285 8.43 -9.26 2.02
CA ILE A 285 8.95 -8.12 2.76
C ILE A 285 8.50 -8.22 4.21
N THR A 286 9.43 -8.01 5.16
CA THR A 286 9.09 -7.79 6.57
C THR A 286 8.96 -6.29 6.81
N THR A 287 7.87 -5.85 7.41
CA THR A 287 7.60 -4.43 7.65
C THR A 287 6.97 -4.22 9.02
N ILE A 288 7.01 -3.00 9.54
CA ILE A 288 6.23 -2.64 10.72
C ILE A 288 4.77 -2.52 10.29
N ALA A 289 3.87 -3.26 10.94
CA ALA A 289 2.43 -3.22 10.71
C ALA A 289 1.81 -1.97 11.35
N TYR A 290 2.22 -1.66 12.56
CA TYR A 290 1.91 -0.44 13.34
C TYR A 290 2.80 -0.37 14.58
N GLN A 291 2.95 0.82 15.15
CA GLN A 291 3.56 1.02 16.46
C GLN A 291 2.58 1.80 17.33
N LEU A 292 2.24 1.26 18.49
CA LEU A 292 1.28 1.83 19.45
C LEU A 292 1.85 1.72 20.86
N GLY A 293 1.90 2.84 21.60
CA GLY A 293 2.44 2.86 22.95
C GLY A 293 3.90 2.41 23.04
N GLY A 294 4.70 2.69 22.01
CA GLY A 294 6.10 2.25 21.91
C GLY A 294 6.27 0.78 21.49
N GLU A 295 5.19 0.00 21.38
CA GLU A 295 5.24 -1.42 20.99
C GLU A 295 5.01 -1.59 19.49
N ARG A 296 5.93 -2.30 18.83
CA ARG A 296 5.87 -2.61 17.40
C ARG A 296 5.20 -3.95 17.15
N SER A 297 4.28 -3.94 16.19
CA SER A 297 3.78 -5.14 15.54
C SER A 297 4.31 -5.20 14.13
N TYR A 298 4.60 -6.40 13.64
CA TYR A 298 5.21 -6.64 12.34
C TYR A 298 4.23 -7.34 11.40
N ALA A 299 4.51 -7.25 10.11
CA ALA A 299 3.79 -8.00 9.09
C ALA A 299 4.75 -8.55 8.02
N LEU A 300 4.38 -9.71 7.46
CA LEU A 300 4.88 -10.15 6.16
C LEU A 300 4.01 -9.53 5.07
N GLU A 301 4.66 -8.87 4.12
CA GLU A 301 4.00 -8.28 2.95
C GLU A 301 4.42 -9.00 1.68
N GLY A 302 3.43 -9.31 0.85
CA GLY A 302 3.64 -9.76 -0.51
C GLY A 302 2.84 -8.92 -1.48
N SER A 303 3.41 -8.63 -2.65
CA SER A 303 2.78 -7.82 -3.69
C SER A 303 2.61 -8.58 -5.00
N ILE A 304 1.43 -8.43 -5.60
CA ILE A 304 1.09 -8.85 -6.95
C ILE A 304 1.03 -7.58 -7.79
N PHE A 305 1.90 -7.46 -8.79
CA PHE A 305 2.01 -6.23 -9.58
C PHE A 305 0.83 -6.00 -10.50
N VAL A 306 0.21 -7.09 -10.98
CA VAL A 306 -0.90 -7.04 -11.94
C VAL A 306 -2.10 -7.81 -11.37
N ALA A 307 -3.08 -7.06 -10.88
CA ALA A 307 -4.38 -7.57 -10.45
C ALA A 307 -5.49 -6.92 -11.31
N GLY A 308 -6.07 -5.82 -10.88
CA GLY A 308 -7.05 -5.06 -11.68
C GLY A 308 -6.47 -4.54 -13.00
N ALA A 309 -5.16 -4.38 -13.10
CA ALA A 309 -4.49 -4.03 -14.35
C ALA A 309 -4.72 -5.06 -15.47
N ALA A 310 -4.93 -6.35 -15.15
CA ALA A 310 -5.30 -7.35 -16.14
C ALA A 310 -6.69 -7.07 -16.74
N VAL A 311 -7.64 -6.61 -15.91
CA VAL A 311 -8.98 -6.21 -16.37
C VAL A 311 -8.92 -4.92 -17.19
N GLN A 312 -8.10 -3.94 -16.77
CA GLN A 312 -7.86 -2.72 -17.54
C GLN A 312 -7.27 -3.06 -18.92
N TRP A 313 -6.32 -3.98 -18.99
CA TRP A 313 -5.74 -4.44 -20.26
C TRP A 313 -6.79 -5.05 -21.20
N LEU A 314 -7.72 -5.87 -20.67
CA LEU A 314 -8.83 -6.42 -21.48
C LEU A 314 -9.74 -5.32 -22.01
N ARG A 315 -9.97 -4.25 -21.22
CA ARG A 315 -10.82 -3.12 -21.59
C ARG A 315 -10.13 -2.15 -22.55
N ASP A 316 -8.96 -1.63 -22.15
CA ASP A 316 -8.30 -0.50 -22.80
C ASP A 316 -7.29 -0.94 -23.86
N GLY A 317 -6.65 -2.10 -23.68
CA GLY A 317 -5.65 -2.65 -24.61
C GLY A 317 -6.25 -3.55 -25.68
N LEU A 318 -7.15 -4.46 -25.30
CA LEU A 318 -7.76 -5.41 -26.22
C LEU A 318 -9.17 -5.00 -26.68
N HIS A 319 -9.84 -4.10 -25.95
CA HIS A 319 -11.22 -3.64 -26.22
C HIS A 319 -12.25 -4.77 -26.29
N ILE A 320 -12.03 -5.86 -25.53
CA ILE A 320 -12.92 -7.04 -25.50
C ILE A 320 -13.91 -7.04 -24.35
N VAL A 321 -13.76 -6.11 -23.38
CA VAL A 321 -14.72 -5.88 -22.31
C VAL A 321 -15.08 -4.39 -22.27
N GLN A 322 -16.34 -4.08 -22.00
CA GLN A 322 -16.84 -2.68 -21.96
C GLN A 322 -16.53 -1.97 -20.65
N SER A 323 -16.54 -2.71 -19.55
CA SER A 323 -16.28 -2.19 -18.21
C SER A 323 -15.68 -3.26 -17.30
N ALA A 324 -15.06 -2.82 -16.22
CA ALA A 324 -14.56 -3.75 -15.20
C ALA A 324 -15.70 -4.60 -14.57
N ALA A 325 -16.89 -4.05 -14.42
CA ALA A 325 -18.05 -4.78 -13.88
C ALA A 325 -18.50 -5.91 -14.81
N ALA A 326 -18.52 -5.68 -16.12
CA ALA A 326 -18.93 -6.68 -17.13
C ALA A 326 -17.96 -7.89 -17.22
N THR A 327 -16.72 -7.76 -16.73
CA THR A 327 -15.73 -8.83 -16.77
C THR A 327 -16.17 -10.05 -15.96
N GLY A 328 -16.84 -9.84 -14.81
CA GLY A 328 -17.36 -10.94 -13.98
C GLY A 328 -18.46 -11.75 -14.67
N GLU A 329 -19.37 -11.08 -15.37
CA GLU A 329 -20.45 -11.73 -16.13
C GLU A 329 -19.90 -12.55 -17.31
N LEU A 330 -18.92 -11.99 -18.04
CA LEU A 330 -18.24 -12.70 -19.12
C LEU A 330 -17.52 -13.95 -18.58
N ALA A 331 -16.79 -13.82 -17.48
CA ALA A 331 -16.09 -14.94 -16.86
C ALA A 331 -17.04 -16.04 -16.38
N GLN A 332 -18.23 -15.66 -15.88
CA GLN A 332 -19.26 -16.62 -15.49
C GLN A 332 -19.82 -17.42 -16.67
N ALA A 333 -19.85 -16.81 -17.85
CA ALA A 333 -20.35 -17.41 -19.09
C ALA A 333 -19.26 -18.16 -19.90
N ALA A 334 -18.04 -18.25 -19.39
CA ALA A 334 -16.96 -18.99 -20.05
C ALA A 334 -17.24 -20.49 -20.10
N ASP A 335 -16.75 -21.15 -21.15
CA ASP A 335 -16.84 -22.59 -21.28
C ASP A 335 -15.96 -23.28 -20.23
N PRO A 336 -16.56 -24.05 -19.30
CA PRO A 336 -15.83 -24.68 -18.21
C PRO A 336 -14.86 -25.78 -18.66
N THR A 337 -14.95 -26.24 -19.91
CA THR A 337 -14.06 -27.26 -20.48
C THR A 337 -12.76 -26.67 -21.03
N GLN A 338 -12.70 -25.36 -21.24
CA GLN A 338 -11.49 -24.66 -21.68
C GLN A 338 -10.61 -24.25 -20.51
N GLU A 339 -9.33 -24.61 -20.54
CA GLU A 339 -8.35 -24.26 -19.53
C GLU A 339 -7.39 -23.19 -20.08
N VAL A 340 -7.88 -21.95 -20.17
CA VAL A 340 -7.04 -20.80 -20.54
C VAL A 340 -6.39 -20.21 -19.29
N ILE A 341 -5.08 -20.05 -19.32
CA ILE A 341 -4.31 -19.47 -18.22
C ILE A 341 -3.59 -18.22 -18.70
N LEU A 342 -3.83 -17.11 -18.03
CA LEU A 342 -3.06 -15.87 -18.16
C LEU A 342 -2.04 -15.78 -17.01
N VAL A 343 -0.76 -15.70 -17.33
CA VAL A 343 0.28 -15.25 -16.40
C VAL A 343 0.53 -13.76 -16.68
N PRO A 344 0.00 -12.83 -15.85
CA PRO A 344 -0.06 -11.40 -16.19
C PRO A 344 1.21 -10.66 -15.80
N ALA A 345 2.37 -11.13 -16.25
CA ALA A 345 3.67 -10.53 -15.94
C ALA A 345 3.95 -9.27 -16.81
N PHE A 346 3.02 -8.32 -16.90
CA PHE A 346 3.14 -7.15 -17.78
C PHE A 346 4.33 -6.26 -17.43
N VAL A 347 4.67 -6.20 -16.15
CA VAL A 347 5.82 -5.47 -15.59
C VAL A 347 6.77 -6.43 -14.82
N GLY A 348 6.75 -7.70 -15.18
CA GLY A 348 7.42 -8.78 -14.44
C GLY A 348 6.51 -9.43 -13.40
N LEU A 349 7.06 -10.37 -12.64
CA LEU A 349 6.40 -11.04 -11.52
C LEU A 349 6.93 -10.50 -10.20
N GLY A 350 6.02 -10.16 -9.27
CA GLY A 350 6.31 -9.79 -7.90
C GLY A 350 6.66 -10.99 -7.02
N ALA A 351 6.39 -10.88 -5.73
CA ALA A 351 6.61 -11.98 -4.80
C ALA A 351 5.75 -13.22 -5.17
N PRO A 352 6.29 -14.44 -4.95
CA PRO A 352 7.61 -14.78 -4.43
C PRO A 352 8.71 -14.84 -5.50
N TYR A 353 8.44 -14.51 -6.74
CA TYR A 353 9.34 -14.72 -7.89
C TYR A 353 10.39 -13.61 -8.03
N TRP A 354 10.00 -12.35 -7.94
CA TRP A 354 10.84 -11.15 -8.17
C TRP A 354 11.65 -11.26 -9.47
N ARG A 355 10.91 -11.42 -10.59
CA ARG A 355 11.45 -11.54 -11.94
C ARG A 355 10.97 -10.35 -12.80
N PRO A 356 11.73 -9.25 -12.82
CA PRO A 356 11.38 -8.06 -13.61
C PRO A 356 11.60 -8.25 -15.13
N ASP A 357 12.32 -9.26 -15.50
CA ASP A 357 12.72 -9.60 -16.87
C ASP A 357 11.67 -10.40 -17.67
N VAL A 358 10.76 -11.11 -16.98
CA VAL A 358 9.70 -11.89 -17.65
C VAL A 358 8.54 -11.00 -18.10
N ARG A 359 7.80 -11.48 -19.11
CA ARG A 359 6.59 -10.79 -19.61
C ARG A 359 5.40 -11.73 -19.63
N GLY A 360 4.18 -11.14 -19.71
CA GLY A 360 2.93 -11.91 -19.65
C GLY A 360 2.78 -12.93 -20.78
N ALA A 361 2.08 -14.03 -20.48
CA ALA A 361 1.82 -15.10 -21.45
C ALA A 361 0.42 -15.69 -21.26
N LEU A 362 -0.18 -16.15 -22.37
CA LEU A 362 -1.41 -16.92 -22.41
C LEU A 362 -1.10 -18.36 -22.80
N PHE A 363 -1.72 -19.31 -22.10
CA PHE A 363 -1.60 -20.75 -22.37
C PHE A 363 -2.99 -21.37 -22.55
N GLY A 364 -3.07 -22.47 -23.29
CA GLY A 364 -4.31 -23.22 -23.47
C GLY A 364 -5.29 -22.62 -24.48
N LEU A 365 -4.84 -21.73 -25.37
CA LEU A 365 -5.69 -21.15 -26.42
C LEU A 365 -6.14 -22.22 -27.45
N THR A 366 -7.41 -22.16 -27.80
CA THR A 366 -8.01 -22.94 -28.87
C THR A 366 -8.71 -22.03 -29.88
N ARG A 367 -9.22 -22.56 -30.98
CA ARG A 367 -10.02 -21.75 -31.92
C ARG A 367 -11.35 -21.26 -31.35
N ALA A 368 -11.84 -21.90 -30.28
CA ALA A 368 -13.06 -21.52 -29.58
C ALA A 368 -12.82 -20.51 -28.45
N THR A 369 -11.57 -20.20 -28.11
CA THR A 369 -11.24 -19.24 -27.07
C THR A 369 -11.66 -17.83 -27.49
N GLY A 370 -12.49 -17.20 -26.67
CA GLY A 370 -13.02 -15.86 -26.91
C GLY A 370 -12.92 -14.93 -25.70
N PRO A 371 -13.61 -13.78 -25.73
CA PRO A 371 -13.61 -12.80 -24.63
C PRO A 371 -13.99 -13.37 -23.26
N ARG A 372 -14.86 -14.37 -23.22
CA ARG A 372 -15.34 -15.00 -21.99
C ARG A 372 -14.22 -15.75 -21.27
N GLU A 373 -13.49 -16.57 -21.99
CA GLU A 373 -12.35 -17.36 -21.48
C GLU A 373 -11.19 -16.46 -21.10
N LEU A 374 -10.94 -15.38 -21.85
CA LEU A 374 -9.92 -14.39 -21.52
C LEU A 374 -10.29 -13.59 -20.27
N ALA A 375 -11.56 -13.23 -20.10
CA ALA A 375 -12.06 -12.59 -18.89
C ALA A 375 -11.91 -13.50 -17.65
N GLN A 376 -12.28 -14.78 -17.78
CA GLN A 376 -12.08 -15.76 -16.73
C GLN A 376 -10.60 -15.92 -16.38
N ALA A 377 -9.73 -16.10 -17.38
CA ALA A 377 -8.29 -16.26 -17.16
C ALA A 377 -7.67 -15.04 -16.46
N ALA A 378 -8.09 -13.84 -16.82
CA ALA A 378 -7.62 -12.60 -16.17
C ALA A 378 -8.03 -12.53 -14.69
N LEU A 379 -9.28 -12.81 -14.36
CA LEU A 379 -9.75 -12.79 -12.96
C LEU A 379 -9.16 -13.96 -12.14
N GLU A 380 -9.07 -15.17 -12.70
CA GLU A 380 -8.46 -16.31 -12.02
C GLU A 380 -6.95 -16.12 -11.79
N SER A 381 -6.25 -15.38 -12.68
CA SER A 381 -4.82 -15.10 -12.52
C SER A 381 -4.50 -14.41 -11.20
N VAL A 382 -5.39 -13.55 -10.72
CA VAL A 382 -5.27 -12.87 -9.43
C VAL A 382 -5.37 -13.87 -8.27
N SER A 383 -6.32 -14.81 -8.36
CA SER A 383 -6.49 -15.86 -7.36
C SER A 383 -5.28 -16.81 -7.30
N PHE A 384 -4.72 -17.18 -8.44
CA PHE A 384 -3.52 -18.03 -8.51
C PHE A 384 -2.28 -17.33 -7.91
N GLN A 385 -2.05 -16.07 -8.27
CA GLN A 385 -0.96 -15.30 -7.67
C GLN A 385 -1.14 -15.16 -6.14
N THR A 386 -2.39 -15.05 -5.67
CA THR A 386 -2.68 -15.04 -4.23
C THR A 386 -2.31 -16.37 -3.57
N VAL A 387 -2.56 -17.52 -4.22
CA VAL A 387 -2.09 -18.83 -3.70
C VAL A 387 -0.59 -18.86 -3.55
N ASP A 388 0.16 -18.35 -4.54
CA ASP A 388 1.63 -18.31 -4.47
C ASP A 388 2.11 -17.45 -3.29
N LEU A 389 1.48 -16.28 -3.05
CA LEU A 389 1.78 -15.45 -1.89
C LEU A 389 1.47 -16.14 -0.57
N LEU A 390 0.29 -16.76 -0.44
CA LEU A 390 -0.12 -17.45 0.78
C LEU A 390 0.79 -18.64 1.08
N ALA A 391 1.22 -19.37 0.05
CA ALA A 391 2.18 -20.47 0.17
C ALA A 391 3.54 -19.97 0.67
N ALA A 392 4.02 -18.85 0.14
CA ALA A 392 5.25 -18.20 0.59
C ALA A 392 5.15 -17.72 2.05
N MET A 393 4.05 -17.06 2.41
CA MET A 393 3.79 -16.61 3.79
C MET A 393 3.78 -17.78 4.78
N LYS A 394 3.12 -18.88 4.41
CA LYS A 394 3.06 -20.11 5.24
C LYS A 394 4.41 -20.80 5.36
N ALA A 395 5.23 -20.76 4.30
CA ALA A 395 6.59 -21.33 4.32
C ALA A 395 7.54 -20.54 5.23
N ASP A 396 7.41 -19.20 5.25
CA ASP A 396 8.22 -18.32 6.08
C ASP A 396 7.75 -18.29 7.55
N TRP A 397 6.45 -18.42 7.78
CA TRP A 397 5.85 -18.42 9.11
C TRP A 397 4.87 -19.57 9.27
N ARG A 398 5.36 -20.71 9.81
CA ARG A 398 4.59 -21.96 9.93
C ARG A 398 3.40 -21.89 10.90
N GLU A 399 3.45 -20.96 11.85
CA GLU A 399 2.38 -20.74 12.83
C GLU A 399 1.16 -20.03 12.22
N ALA A 400 1.28 -19.52 10.99
CA ALA A 400 0.20 -18.82 10.28
C ALA A 400 -0.99 -19.77 10.04
N ALA A 401 -2.03 -19.62 10.84
CA ALA A 401 -3.32 -20.24 10.60
C ALA A 401 -4.11 -19.37 9.60
N LEU A 402 -3.77 -19.43 8.30
CA LEU A 402 -4.42 -18.64 7.25
C LEU A 402 -5.85 -19.12 6.97
N LYS A 403 -6.76 -18.92 7.94
CA LYS A 403 -8.15 -19.43 7.87
C LYS A 403 -9.08 -18.50 7.07
N THR A 404 -8.86 -17.22 7.16
CA THR A 404 -9.72 -16.19 6.54
C THR A 404 -8.88 -15.08 5.96
N LEU A 405 -9.16 -14.75 4.70
CA LEU A 405 -8.59 -13.59 4.02
C LEU A 405 -9.60 -12.44 4.05
N ARG A 406 -9.28 -11.33 4.68
CA ARG A 406 -10.06 -10.09 4.60
C ARG A 406 -9.66 -9.31 3.36
N VAL A 407 -10.65 -8.88 2.58
CA VAL A 407 -10.42 -8.26 1.27
C VAL A 407 -11.03 -6.88 1.16
N ASP A 408 -10.36 -6.00 0.42
CA ASP A 408 -10.83 -4.68 0.04
C ASP A 408 -10.25 -4.27 -1.32
N GLY A 409 -10.47 -3.01 -1.72
CA GLY A 409 -10.10 -2.50 -3.03
C GLY A 409 -11.15 -2.75 -4.12
N GLY A 410 -10.93 -2.16 -5.28
CA GLY A 410 -11.93 -2.11 -6.36
C GLY A 410 -12.40 -3.48 -6.86
N MET A 411 -11.49 -4.47 -6.96
CA MET A 411 -11.86 -5.82 -7.42
C MET A 411 -12.69 -6.60 -6.40
N ALA A 412 -12.62 -6.25 -5.11
CA ALA A 412 -13.44 -6.88 -4.08
C ALA A 412 -14.95 -6.64 -4.26
N ASN A 413 -15.35 -5.68 -5.11
CA ASN A 413 -16.74 -5.46 -5.47
C ASN A 413 -17.35 -6.57 -6.34
N SER A 414 -16.53 -7.35 -7.04
CA SER A 414 -17.01 -8.46 -7.87
C SER A 414 -17.22 -9.72 -7.04
N ASP A 415 -18.48 -10.11 -6.87
CA ASP A 415 -18.85 -11.34 -6.15
C ASP A 415 -18.25 -12.58 -6.83
N TRP A 416 -18.26 -12.62 -8.17
CA TRP A 416 -17.68 -13.72 -8.92
C TRP A 416 -16.16 -13.84 -8.64
N CYS A 417 -15.45 -12.71 -8.65
CA CYS A 417 -14.01 -12.70 -8.37
C CYS A 417 -13.71 -13.18 -6.95
N MET A 418 -14.48 -12.72 -5.96
CA MET A 418 -14.29 -13.11 -4.55
C MET A 418 -14.66 -14.58 -4.28
N GLN A 419 -15.72 -15.08 -4.94
CA GLN A 419 -16.04 -16.51 -4.85
C GLN A 419 -14.94 -17.36 -5.49
N ARG A 420 -14.46 -16.96 -6.68
CA ARG A 420 -13.37 -17.68 -7.36
C ARG A 420 -12.06 -17.61 -6.56
N LEU A 421 -11.81 -16.48 -5.90
CA LEU A 421 -10.68 -16.35 -4.98
C LEU A 421 -10.80 -17.37 -3.84
N ALA A 422 -11.94 -17.43 -3.15
CA ALA A 422 -12.17 -18.40 -2.07
C ALA A 422 -11.98 -19.85 -2.55
N ASP A 423 -12.52 -20.19 -3.74
CA ASP A 423 -12.41 -21.50 -4.35
C ASP A 423 -10.96 -21.91 -4.60
N ILE A 424 -10.17 -21.02 -5.23
CA ILE A 424 -8.80 -21.31 -5.65
C ILE A 424 -7.83 -21.31 -4.46
N ILE A 425 -7.96 -20.36 -3.52
CA ILE A 425 -7.11 -20.38 -2.31
C ILE A 425 -7.52 -21.50 -1.33
N GLY A 426 -8.74 -22.02 -1.44
CA GLY A 426 -9.28 -23.05 -0.56
C GLY A 426 -9.50 -22.56 0.87
N SER A 427 -9.78 -21.28 1.04
CA SER A 427 -9.98 -20.62 2.33
C SER A 427 -11.10 -19.59 2.26
N THR A 428 -11.67 -19.23 3.41
CA THR A 428 -12.73 -18.23 3.49
C THR A 428 -12.21 -16.86 3.11
N VAL A 429 -13.02 -16.10 2.34
CA VAL A 429 -12.79 -14.69 1.99
C VAL A 429 -13.90 -13.85 2.58
N ASP A 430 -13.54 -12.85 3.38
CA ASP A 430 -14.47 -11.94 4.06
C ASP A 430 -14.33 -10.53 3.50
N ARG A 431 -15.43 -9.97 3.01
CA ARG A 431 -15.54 -8.59 2.53
C ARG A 431 -16.28 -7.75 3.58
N PRO A 432 -15.69 -6.60 4.04
CA PRO A 432 -16.33 -5.72 5.01
C PRO A 432 -17.40 -4.83 4.37
N GLN A 433 -18.31 -4.32 5.21
CA GLN A 433 -19.29 -3.30 4.79
C GLN A 433 -18.61 -2.01 4.37
N ILE A 434 -17.61 -1.56 5.13
CA ILE A 434 -16.82 -0.37 4.81
C ILE A 434 -15.61 -0.81 3.99
N LYS A 435 -15.61 -0.45 2.71
CA LYS A 435 -14.56 -0.83 1.74
C LYS A 435 -13.39 0.16 1.72
N GLU A 436 -13.58 1.37 2.25
CA GLU A 436 -12.54 2.40 2.41
C GLU A 436 -11.70 2.11 3.66
N THR A 437 -11.15 0.91 3.73
CA THR A 437 -10.43 0.40 4.90
C THR A 437 -9.13 1.14 5.16
N THR A 438 -8.46 1.63 4.12
CA THR A 438 -7.25 2.45 4.21
C THR A 438 -7.53 3.75 4.97
N ALA A 439 -8.53 4.51 4.54
CA ALA A 439 -8.93 5.74 5.21
C ALA A 439 -9.50 5.47 6.62
N LEU A 440 -10.26 4.37 6.79
CA LEU A 440 -10.75 3.98 8.11
C LEU A 440 -9.61 3.67 9.08
N GLY A 441 -8.53 3.05 8.62
CA GLY A 441 -7.37 2.78 9.46
C GLY A 441 -6.67 4.05 9.95
N ALA A 442 -6.49 5.03 9.06
CA ALA A 442 -5.96 6.35 9.45
C ALA A 442 -6.90 7.08 10.42
N ALA A 443 -8.21 7.06 10.14
CA ALA A 443 -9.22 7.62 11.05
C ALA A 443 -9.16 6.93 12.42
N TYR A 444 -9.06 5.59 12.43
CA TYR A 444 -8.97 4.82 13.66
C TYR A 444 -7.77 5.25 14.51
N LEU A 445 -6.58 5.35 13.93
CA LEU A 445 -5.36 5.78 14.65
C LEU A 445 -5.52 7.16 15.29
N ALA A 446 -6.09 8.10 14.53
CA ALA A 446 -6.35 9.45 15.04
C ALA A 446 -7.43 9.47 16.12
N GLY A 447 -8.52 8.74 15.90
CA GLY A 447 -9.62 8.62 16.86
C GLY A 447 -9.23 7.85 18.13
N LEU A 448 -8.32 6.88 18.03
CA LEU A 448 -7.76 6.15 19.17
C LEU A 448 -7.02 7.12 20.10
N HIS A 449 -6.11 7.93 19.56
CA HIS A 449 -5.37 8.92 20.34
C HIS A 449 -6.29 9.97 20.99
N ALA A 450 -7.33 10.36 20.27
CA ALA A 450 -8.33 11.32 20.74
C ALA A 450 -9.34 10.73 21.75
N GLY A 451 -9.33 9.42 22.02
CA GLY A 451 -10.34 8.75 22.83
C GLY A 451 -11.72 8.67 22.15
N PHE A 452 -11.78 8.87 20.83
CA PHE A 452 -13.02 8.81 20.05
C PHE A 452 -13.37 7.39 19.59
N PHE A 453 -12.35 6.58 19.27
CA PHE A 453 -12.48 5.16 19.00
C PHE A 453 -11.89 4.31 20.14
N PRO A 454 -12.41 3.10 20.36
CA PRO A 454 -11.94 2.22 21.43
C PRO A 454 -10.58 1.56 21.08
N GLU A 455 -9.98 0.95 22.09
CA GLU A 455 -8.76 0.14 21.96
C GLU A 455 -8.89 -0.98 20.89
N PRO A 456 -7.76 -1.44 20.30
CA PRO A 456 -7.75 -2.35 19.16
C PRO A 456 -8.64 -3.60 19.31
N TYR A 457 -8.65 -4.23 20.52
CA TYR A 457 -9.42 -5.45 20.74
C TYR A 457 -10.95 -5.20 20.72
N ARG A 458 -11.41 -4.00 21.08
CA ARG A 458 -12.83 -3.59 20.97
C ARG A 458 -13.18 -3.03 19.60
N PHE A 459 -12.20 -2.52 18.85
CA PHE A 459 -12.44 -2.04 17.49
C PHE A 459 -12.85 -3.18 16.54
N LEU A 460 -12.50 -4.43 16.85
CA LEU A 460 -13.00 -5.60 16.14
C LEU A 460 -14.55 -5.65 16.10
N ASP A 461 -15.23 -5.14 17.12
CA ASP A 461 -16.69 -5.08 17.18
C ASP A 461 -17.30 -4.08 16.20
N HIS A 462 -16.51 -3.14 15.70
CA HIS A 462 -16.91 -2.18 14.65
C HIS A 462 -16.70 -2.72 13.25
N TRP A 463 -15.84 -3.75 13.09
CA TRP A 463 -15.67 -4.41 11.81
C TRP A 463 -16.92 -5.22 11.47
N ARG A 464 -17.66 -4.81 10.43
CA ARG A 464 -18.89 -5.46 10.02
C ARG A 464 -18.68 -6.23 8.74
N LEU A 465 -19.01 -7.52 8.78
CA LEU A 465 -19.03 -8.39 7.60
C LEU A 465 -20.17 -7.95 6.67
N GLU A 466 -19.85 -7.67 5.38
CA GLU A 466 -20.88 -7.54 4.33
C GLU A 466 -21.18 -8.92 3.76
N ARG A 467 -20.13 -9.63 3.31
CA ARG A 467 -20.29 -10.95 2.72
C ARG A 467 -19.10 -11.86 2.97
N ARG A 468 -19.42 -13.13 3.25
CA ARG A 468 -18.47 -14.23 3.36
C ARG A 468 -18.57 -15.13 2.15
N PHE A 469 -17.43 -15.44 1.55
CA PHE A 469 -17.30 -16.41 0.46
C PHE A 469 -16.56 -17.63 0.99
N THR A 470 -17.20 -18.78 0.93
CA THR A 470 -16.60 -20.07 1.31
C THR A 470 -16.28 -20.89 0.07
N PRO A 471 -15.20 -21.68 0.09
CA PRO A 471 -14.85 -22.54 -1.05
C PRO A 471 -16.02 -23.46 -1.45
N GLN A 472 -16.32 -23.47 -2.74
CA GLN A 472 -17.37 -24.31 -3.35
C GLN A 472 -16.80 -25.27 -4.41
N MET A 473 -15.59 -24.98 -4.91
CA MET A 473 -14.90 -25.84 -5.90
C MET A 473 -14.43 -27.14 -5.23
N ASP A 474 -14.66 -28.26 -5.88
CA ASP A 474 -14.16 -29.55 -5.40
C ASP A 474 -12.61 -29.61 -5.45
N ALA A 475 -12.06 -30.47 -4.60
CA ALA A 475 -10.60 -30.56 -4.42
C ALA A 475 -9.87 -30.97 -5.70
N ALA A 476 -10.42 -31.90 -6.49
CA ALA A 476 -9.77 -32.39 -7.70
C ALA A 476 -9.69 -31.29 -8.79
N THR A 477 -10.77 -30.53 -8.97
CA THR A 477 -10.78 -29.37 -9.89
C THR A 477 -9.81 -28.29 -9.44
N ARG A 478 -9.77 -28.00 -8.12
CA ARG A 478 -8.82 -27.03 -7.56
C ARG A 478 -7.38 -27.47 -7.80
N GLU A 479 -7.03 -28.71 -7.49
CA GLU A 479 -5.67 -29.24 -7.68
C GLU A 479 -5.25 -29.21 -9.15
N ARG A 480 -6.13 -29.61 -10.08
CA ARG A 480 -5.86 -29.54 -11.52
C ARG A 480 -5.55 -28.11 -11.96
N LYS A 481 -6.36 -27.11 -11.55
CA LYS A 481 -6.13 -25.70 -11.87
C LYS A 481 -4.82 -25.18 -11.30
N LEU A 482 -4.48 -25.54 -10.07
CA LEU A 482 -3.21 -25.14 -9.44
C LEU A 482 -2.01 -25.77 -10.14
N ALA A 483 -2.12 -27.04 -10.55
CA ALA A 483 -1.07 -27.72 -11.32
C ALA A 483 -0.84 -27.07 -12.69
N ALA A 484 -1.92 -26.69 -13.38
CA ALA A 484 -1.86 -25.98 -14.65
C ALA A 484 -1.22 -24.59 -14.50
N TRP A 485 -1.61 -23.82 -13.47
CA TRP A 485 -0.96 -22.55 -13.12
C TRP A 485 0.54 -22.70 -12.87
N ALA A 486 0.92 -23.61 -11.98
CA ALA A 486 2.32 -23.86 -11.67
C ALA A 486 3.14 -24.30 -12.91
N SER A 487 2.53 -25.04 -13.84
CA SER A 487 3.15 -25.40 -15.12
C SER A 487 3.36 -24.16 -16.00
N ALA A 488 2.36 -23.29 -16.13
CA ALA A 488 2.43 -22.06 -16.91
C ALA A 488 3.54 -21.12 -16.40
N VAL A 489 3.58 -20.89 -15.07
CA VAL A 489 4.63 -20.07 -14.45
C VAL A 489 6.02 -20.67 -14.65
N ARG A 490 6.20 -21.99 -14.47
CA ARG A 490 7.50 -22.65 -14.73
C ARG A 490 7.97 -22.49 -16.18
N ARG A 491 7.06 -22.50 -17.16
CA ARG A 491 7.41 -22.26 -18.58
C ARG A 491 7.87 -20.83 -18.81
N LEU A 492 7.26 -19.88 -18.12
CA LEU A 492 7.61 -18.45 -18.21
C LEU A 492 8.96 -18.13 -17.56
N LEU A 493 9.35 -18.86 -16.52
CA LEU A 493 10.57 -18.62 -15.74
C LEU A 493 11.83 -19.29 -16.33
N ARG A 494 11.67 -20.12 -17.35
CA ARG A 494 12.77 -20.75 -18.10
C ARG A 494 13.40 -19.77 -19.08
#